data_e1646f40c9c2baceaec5740337ab2bc7
#
_entry.id   e1646f40c9c2baceaec5740337ab2bc7
#
_cell.length_a   1.000
_cell.length_b   1.000
_cell.length_c   1.000
_cell.angle_alpha   90.00
_cell.angle_beta   90.00
_cell.angle_gamma   90.00
#
_symmetry.space_group_name_H-M   'P 1'
#
loop_
_entity.id
_entity.type
_entity.pdbx_description
1 polymer ?
#
loop_
_entity_poly.entity_id
_entity_poly.type
_entity_poly.pdbx_seq_one_letter_code
_entity_poly.pdbx_strand_id
1 'polypeptide(L)'
;MVGKRIERCLLTILLAVACSSCADLFDVHPYAVDFDGETNVNLHQAELIERNCLDKDTLRVAVFSDTQGHYDELEDLVKDINNRGNIDFAVHGGDVSNYGATREFVQQHDILDRLDVPYVVVLGNHDCLGTGIETYHKMFGPSNFSFIAGRVKFVCLNTNALEYDFTDPIPDFDFLNTELQADASRYDRTVFCMHAPPLCEQFNNEVLQAFHHYLSLFPGVLFCTAGHLHKNDCFSPLDDGITYYVSDSANHRNYILFTITPNGYEAENIHY
;
A
#
# COMPACT_ATOMS: atom_id res chain seq x y z
N MET A 1 -58.67 -1.09 38.41
CA MET A 1 -58.58 -1.21 36.93
C MET A 1 -57.62 -0.21 36.29
N VAL A 2 -57.42 0.97 36.84
CA VAL A 2 -56.53 2.02 36.28
C VAL A 2 -55.03 1.61 36.36
N GLY A 3 -54.57 1.03 37.49
CA GLY A 3 -53.16 0.63 37.64
C GLY A 3 -52.65 -0.38 36.61
N LYS A 4 -53.46 -1.42 36.30
CA LYS A 4 -53.08 -2.41 35.29
C LYS A 4 -53.03 -1.88 33.84
N ARG A 5 -53.76 -0.75 33.57
CA ARG A 5 -53.68 -0.06 32.25
C ARG A 5 -52.40 0.75 32.16
N ILE A 6 -52.00 1.42 33.23
CA ILE A 6 -50.73 2.19 33.26
C ILE A 6 -49.52 1.28 33.09
N GLU A 7 -49.47 0.14 33.82
CA GLU A 7 -48.40 -0.84 33.68
C GLU A 7 -48.30 -1.41 32.25
N ARG A 8 -49.41 -1.70 31.59
CA ARG A 8 -49.44 -2.16 30.20
C ARG A 8 -48.97 -1.09 29.22
N CYS A 9 -49.35 0.18 29.42
CA CYS A 9 -48.86 1.27 28.59
C CYS A 9 -47.37 1.52 28.76
N LEU A 10 -46.87 1.45 30.01
CA LEU A 10 -45.45 1.59 30.30
C LEU A 10 -44.62 0.43 29.69
N LEU A 11 -45.12 -0.80 29.77
CA LEU A 11 -44.48 -1.97 29.17
C LEU A 11 -44.45 -1.88 27.65
N THR A 12 -45.51 -1.38 27.02
CA THR A 12 -45.57 -1.19 25.56
C THR A 12 -44.65 -0.09 25.10
N ILE A 13 -44.49 1.00 25.85
CA ILE A 13 -43.53 2.08 25.55
C ILE A 13 -42.12 1.59 25.73
N LEU A 14 -41.81 0.81 26.77
CA LEU A 14 -40.50 0.24 26.98
C LEU A 14 -40.10 -0.75 25.87
N LEU A 15 -41.07 -1.57 25.41
CA LEU A 15 -40.84 -2.48 24.28
C LEU A 15 -40.64 -1.73 22.95
N ALA A 16 -41.36 -0.63 22.72
CA ALA A 16 -41.23 0.20 21.53
C ALA A 16 -39.87 0.92 21.49
N VAL A 17 -39.39 1.42 22.65
CA VAL A 17 -38.06 2.03 22.78
C VAL A 17 -36.94 0.98 22.61
N ALA A 18 -37.14 -0.23 23.12
CA ALA A 18 -36.18 -1.32 22.93
C ALA A 18 -36.09 -1.78 21.46
N CYS A 19 -37.23 -1.75 20.72
CA CYS A 19 -37.23 -2.11 19.28
C CYS A 19 -36.68 -0.98 18.40
N SER A 20 -36.76 0.29 18.79
CA SER A 20 -36.16 1.40 18.03
C SER A 20 -34.68 1.56 18.24
N SER A 21 -34.13 1.02 19.35
CA SER A 21 -32.69 1.01 19.64
C SER A 21 -31.90 -0.03 18.84
N CYS A 22 -32.58 -0.97 18.17
CA CYS A 22 -31.91 -2.03 17.38
C CYS A 22 -31.72 -1.65 15.90
N ALA A 23 -32.22 -0.52 15.41
CA ALA A 23 -32.08 -0.15 14.01
C ALA A 23 -30.61 0.17 13.66
N ASP A 24 -29.89 0.84 14.55
CA ASP A 24 -28.49 1.24 14.31
C ASP A 24 -27.47 0.11 14.56
N LEU A 25 -27.89 -1.03 15.18
CA LEU A 25 -26.99 -2.14 15.49
C LEU A 25 -26.67 -3.03 14.27
N PHE A 26 -27.39 -2.88 13.16
CA PHE A 26 -27.28 -3.71 11.97
C PHE A 26 -26.86 -2.93 10.71
N ASP A 27 -26.56 -1.64 10.82
CA ASP A 27 -26.20 -0.79 9.69
C ASP A 27 -24.71 -0.84 9.31
N VAL A 28 -23.89 -1.60 10.02
CA VAL A 28 -22.47 -1.78 9.67
C VAL A 28 -22.32 -3.13 8.97
N HIS A 29 -22.44 -3.13 7.65
CA HIS A 29 -22.04 -4.28 6.86
C HIS A 29 -20.48 -4.30 6.80
N PRO A 30 -19.82 -5.44 7.09
CA PRO A 30 -18.36 -5.52 7.07
C PRO A 30 -17.68 -5.06 5.76
N TYR A 31 -18.45 -5.17 4.67
CA TYR A 31 -18.03 -4.76 3.32
C TYR A 31 -18.72 -3.46 2.85
N ALA A 32 -19.23 -2.64 3.75
CA ALA A 32 -19.67 -1.30 3.37
C ALA A 32 -18.44 -0.43 3.10
N VAL A 33 -18.32 0.11 1.88
CA VAL A 33 -17.26 1.05 1.52
C VAL A 33 -17.65 2.46 2.01
N ASP A 34 -17.84 2.57 3.32
CA ASP A 34 -18.16 3.83 3.96
C ASP A 34 -17.28 4.02 5.20
N PHE A 35 -16.54 5.11 5.21
CA PHE A 35 -15.70 5.52 6.32
C PHE A 35 -15.56 7.05 6.32
N ASP A 36 -15.48 7.60 7.53
CA ASP A 36 -15.13 8.99 7.76
C ASP A 36 -13.60 9.06 7.87
N GLY A 37 -12.94 9.75 6.96
CA GLY A 37 -11.48 9.84 6.98
C GLY A 37 -10.90 10.42 5.69
N GLU A 38 -9.58 10.42 5.63
CA GLU A 38 -8.84 10.91 4.49
C GLU A 38 -9.08 10.04 3.24
N THR A 39 -9.09 10.67 2.08
CA THR A 39 -9.22 10.03 0.77
C THR A 39 -8.08 10.47 -0.14
N ASN A 40 -7.73 9.66 -1.14
CA ASN A 40 -6.60 9.92 -2.04
C ASN A 40 -5.27 10.15 -1.28
N VAL A 41 -5.06 9.37 -0.21
CA VAL A 41 -3.89 9.46 0.66
C VAL A 41 -2.58 9.43 -0.15
N ASN A 42 -2.44 8.46 -1.08
CA ASN A 42 -1.22 8.36 -1.89
C ASN A 42 -0.91 9.63 -2.68
N LEU A 43 -1.93 10.32 -3.22
CA LEU A 43 -1.73 11.56 -3.97
C LEU A 43 -1.19 12.66 -3.05
N HIS A 44 -1.81 12.86 -1.90
CA HIS A 44 -1.38 13.88 -0.93
C HIS A 44 0.02 13.57 -0.38
N GLN A 45 0.28 12.32 -0.05
CA GLN A 45 1.58 11.89 0.48
C GLN A 45 2.68 11.98 -0.60
N ALA A 46 2.39 11.63 -1.86
CA ALA A 46 3.30 11.80 -2.98
C ALA A 46 3.70 13.27 -3.19
N GLU A 47 2.73 14.20 -3.13
CA GLU A 47 3.01 15.64 -3.18
C GLU A 47 3.92 16.10 -2.02
N LEU A 48 3.72 15.55 -0.82
CA LEU A 48 4.59 15.82 0.33
C LEU A 48 6.00 15.29 0.11
N ILE A 49 6.13 14.05 -0.40
CA ILE A 49 7.43 13.44 -0.74
C ILE A 49 8.16 14.30 -1.77
N GLU A 50 7.50 14.63 -2.87
CA GLU A 50 8.10 15.45 -3.95
C GLU A 50 8.63 16.78 -3.40
N ARG A 51 7.82 17.47 -2.59
CA ARG A 51 8.20 18.76 -1.99
C ARG A 51 9.35 18.63 -1.00
N ASN A 52 9.31 17.62 -0.13
CA ASN A 52 10.30 17.43 0.94
C ASN A 52 11.64 16.92 0.41
N CYS A 53 11.63 16.27 -0.76
CA CYS A 53 12.80 15.67 -1.37
C CYS A 53 13.35 16.44 -2.58
N LEU A 54 12.76 17.59 -2.97
CA LEU A 54 13.06 18.32 -4.20
C LEU A 54 14.56 18.55 -4.42
N ASP A 55 15.28 18.95 -3.37
CA ASP A 55 16.70 19.30 -3.44
C ASP A 55 17.61 18.22 -2.81
N LYS A 56 17.10 17.00 -2.61
CA LYS A 56 17.89 15.93 -2.01
C LYS A 56 18.63 15.11 -3.06
N ASP A 57 19.94 14.97 -2.85
CA ASP A 57 20.81 14.06 -3.62
C ASP A 57 20.81 12.65 -3.06
N THR A 58 20.55 12.52 -1.76
CA THR A 58 20.48 11.22 -1.05
C THR A 58 19.09 11.04 -0.48
N LEU A 59 18.49 9.88 -0.72
CA LEU A 59 17.19 9.49 -0.21
C LEU A 59 17.32 8.29 0.71
N ARG A 60 16.64 8.31 1.85
CA ARG A 60 16.51 7.17 2.76
C ARG A 60 15.05 6.73 2.79
N VAL A 61 14.79 5.55 2.24
CA VAL A 61 13.43 5.03 2.01
C VAL A 61 13.25 3.75 2.80
N ALA A 62 12.26 3.73 3.70
CA ALA A 62 11.83 2.52 4.39
C ALA A 62 10.80 1.78 3.53
N VAL A 63 11.03 0.50 3.25
CA VAL A 63 10.11 -0.35 2.48
C VAL A 63 9.71 -1.54 3.33
N PHE A 64 8.43 -1.73 3.53
CA PHE A 64 7.82 -2.83 4.26
C PHE A 64 6.50 -3.24 3.60
N SER A 65 5.99 -4.43 3.90
CA SER A 65 4.73 -4.92 3.33
C SER A 65 4.05 -5.95 4.23
N ASP A 66 2.90 -6.45 3.79
CA ASP A 66 2.22 -7.60 4.40
C ASP A 66 1.97 -7.38 5.91
N THR A 67 1.31 -6.24 6.22
CA THR A 67 0.99 -5.82 7.59
C THR A 67 -0.39 -6.26 8.05
N GLN A 68 -1.15 -6.92 7.18
CA GLN A 68 -2.50 -7.40 7.45
C GLN A 68 -2.57 -8.25 8.74
N GLY A 69 -3.42 -7.84 9.68
CA GLY A 69 -3.61 -8.49 10.97
C GLY A 69 -2.48 -8.30 11.99
N HIS A 70 -1.36 -7.65 11.61
CA HIS A 70 -0.18 -7.45 12.44
C HIS A 70 -0.09 -6.01 12.95
N TYR A 71 -1.14 -5.57 13.66
CA TYR A 71 -1.27 -4.18 14.12
C TYR A 71 -0.20 -3.77 15.14
N ASP A 72 0.10 -4.66 16.11
CA ASP A 72 1.11 -4.39 17.14
C ASP A 72 2.52 -4.30 16.52
N GLU A 73 2.82 -5.18 15.57
CA GLU A 73 4.08 -5.16 14.82
C GLU A 73 4.22 -3.90 13.96
N LEU A 74 3.12 -3.46 13.32
CA LEU A 74 3.11 -2.21 12.57
C LEU A 74 3.28 -0.99 13.48
N GLU A 75 2.64 -0.96 14.67
CA GLU A 75 2.88 0.12 15.63
C GLU A 75 4.35 0.20 16.07
N ASP A 76 5.00 -0.95 16.28
CA ASP A 76 6.41 -0.98 16.67
C ASP A 76 7.32 -0.59 15.48
N LEU A 77 6.97 -0.96 14.24
CA LEU A 77 7.65 -0.51 13.03
C LEU A 77 7.59 1.03 12.90
N VAL A 78 6.40 1.61 13.05
CA VAL A 78 6.21 3.07 13.00
C VAL A 78 7.06 3.76 14.06
N LYS A 79 7.10 3.24 15.29
CA LYS A 79 7.98 3.76 16.36
C LYS A 79 9.46 3.69 15.98
N ASP A 80 9.93 2.57 15.39
CA ASP A 80 11.33 2.43 14.98
C ASP A 80 11.68 3.44 13.87
N ILE A 81 10.84 3.57 12.85
CA ILE A 81 11.03 4.54 11.75
C ILE A 81 11.13 5.97 12.31
N ASN A 82 10.19 6.38 13.16
CA ASN A 82 10.17 7.71 13.77
C ASN A 82 11.42 7.96 14.64
N ASN A 83 11.84 6.98 15.44
CA ASN A 83 13.01 7.09 16.30
C ASN A 83 14.33 7.21 15.52
N ARG A 84 14.41 6.73 14.29
CA ARG A 84 15.63 6.87 13.46
C ARG A 84 15.87 8.30 13.02
N GLY A 85 14.80 9.08 12.77
CA GLY A 85 14.84 10.52 12.49
C GLY A 85 15.59 10.93 11.22
N ASN A 86 15.96 9.96 10.36
CA ASN A 86 16.71 10.20 9.14
C ASN A 86 16.17 9.44 7.92
N ILE A 87 14.91 9.04 7.98
CA ILE A 87 14.16 8.46 6.86
C ILE A 87 13.40 9.59 6.19
N ASP A 88 13.36 9.62 4.86
CA ASP A 88 12.70 10.67 4.09
C ASP A 88 11.24 10.36 3.85
N PHE A 89 10.93 9.11 3.56
CA PHE A 89 9.57 8.60 3.38
C PHE A 89 9.54 7.08 3.48
N ALA A 90 8.33 6.54 3.51
CA ALA A 90 8.09 5.10 3.54
C ALA A 90 7.26 4.63 2.34
N VAL A 91 7.47 3.37 1.93
CA VAL A 91 6.64 2.67 0.94
C VAL A 91 6.10 1.40 1.58
N HIS A 92 4.79 1.32 1.67
CA HIS A 92 4.08 0.09 2.05
C HIS A 92 3.81 -0.72 0.78
N GLY A 93 4.39 -1.89 0.68
CA GLY A 93 4.38 -2.76 -0.50
C GLY A 93 3.09 -3.57 -0.70
N GLY A 94 1.98 -3.21 -0.04
CA GLY A 94 0.69 -3.88 -0.22
C GLY A 94 0.35 -4.87 0.89
N ASP A 95 -0.88 -5.41 0.81
CA ASP A 95 -1.48 -6.27 1.82
C ASP A 95 -1.65 -5.56 3.17
N VAL A 96 -2.41 -4.47 3.16
CA VAL A 96 -2.85 -3.75 4.38
C VAL A 96 -4.05 -4.43 5.02
N SER A 97 -4.87 -5.16 4.27
CA SER A 97 -6.05 -5.88 4.75
C SER A 97 -5.91 -7.39 4.63
N ASN A 98 -6.57 -8.16 5.52
CA ASN A 98 -6.66 -9.62 5.38
C ASN A 98 -7.74 -10.07 4.40
N TYR A 99 -8.87 -9.35 4.39
CA TYR A 99 -10.09 -9.78 3.71
C TYR A 99 -10.75 -8.66 2.89
N GLY A 100 -10.06 -7.54 2.67
CA GLY A 100 -10.59 -6.40 1.95
C GLY A 100 -11.71 -5.66 2.70
N ALA A 101 -11.83 -5.83 4.00
CA ALA A 101 -12.84 -5.14 4.79
C ALA A 101 -12.41 -3.69 5.08
N THR A 102 -13.31 -2.73 4.86
CA THR A 102 -13.04 -1.30 5.06
C THR A 102 -12.44 -0.98 6.43
N ARG A 103 -12.89 -1.68 7.49
CA ARG A 103 -12.36 -1.49 8.84
C ARG A 103 -10.87 -1.85 8.95
N GLU A 104 -10.40 -2.86 8.21
CA GLU A 104 -8.98 -3.25 8.22
C GLU A 104 -8.12 -2.12 7.63
N PHE A 105 -8.55 -1.54 6.51
CA PHE A 105 -7.89 -0.38 5.91
C PHE A 105 -7.85 0.81 6.85
N VAL A 106 -8.96 1.15 7.50
CA VAL A 106 -9.02 2.26 8.46
C VAL A 106 -8.06 2.04 9.62
N GLN A 107 -8.04 0.83 10.22
CA GLN A 107 -7.14 0.52 11.33
C GLN A 107 -5.66 0.61 10.94
N GLN A 108 -5.30 0.12 9.75
CA GLN A 108 -3.93 0.20 9.23
C GLN A 108 -3.54 1.66 8.93
N HIS A 109 -4.43 2.41 8.29
CA HIS A 109 -4.22 3.82 8.00
C HIS A 109 -4.02 4.64 9.28
N ASP A 110 -4.85 4.43 10.31
CA ASP A 110 -4.74 5.11 11.60
C ASP A 110 -3.38 4.88 12.28
N ILE A 111 -2.72 3.75 12.01
CA ILE A 111 -1.37 3.46 12.53
C ILE A 111 -0.32 4.12 11.64
N LEU A 112 -0.45 3.97 10.32
CA LEU A 112 0.48 4.56 9.35
C LEU A 112 0.52 6.10 9.42
N ASP A 113 -0.61 6.74 9.71
CA ASP A 113 -0.72 8.19 9.87
C ASP A 113 0.06 8.74 11.10
N ARG A 114 0.58 7.85 11.96
CA ARG A 114 1.48 8.21 13.05
C ARG A 114 2.96 8.27 12.64
N LEU A 115 3.28 8.00 11.37
CA LEU A 115 4.62 8.21 10.84
C LEU A 115 4.93 9.71 10.81
N ASP A 116 6.12 10.08 11.30
CA ASP A 116 6.64 11.46 11.21
C ASP A 116 7.10 11.82 9.79
N VAL A 117 7.09 10.86 8.88
CA VAL A 117 7.49 10.98 7.47
C VAL A 117 6.33 10.62 6.56
N PRO A 118 6.22 11.20 5.36
CA PRO A 118 5.19 10.82 4.41
C PRO A 118 5.36 9.37 3.94
N TYR A 119 4.27 8.75 3.52
CA TYR A 119 4.26 7.35 3.06
C TYR A 119 3.30 7.15 1.89
N VAL A 120 3.52 6.10 1.10
CA VAL A 120 2.60 5.63 0.08
C VAL A 120 2.32 4.14 0.24
N VAL A 121 1.16 3.72 -0.25
CA VAL A 121 0.69 2.33 -0.13
C VAL A 121 0.42 1.77 -1.53
N VAL A 122 1.04 0.65 -1.85
CA VAL A 122 0.77 -0.14 -3.07
C VAL A 122 -0.40 -1.09 -2.81
N LEU A 123 -1.16 -1.43 -3.83
CA LEU A 123 -2.27 -2.41 -3.73
C LEU A 123 -1.70 -3.83 -3.61
N GLY A 124 -2.06 -4.57 -2.56
CA GLY A 124 -1.78 -5.99 -2.41
C GLY A 124 -2.92 -6.89 -2.89
N ASN A 125 -2.69 -8.20 -2.96
CA ASN A 125 -3.71 -9.14 -3.43
C ASN A 125 -4.82 -9.36 -2.38
N HIS A 126 -4.49 -9.38 -1.08
CA HIS A 126 -5.50 -9.42 -0.03
C HIS A 126 -6.38 -8.15 0.00
N ASP A 127 -5.82 -7.03 -0.46
CA ASP A 127 -6.56 -5.77 -0.60
C ASP A 127 -7.59 -5.81 -1.74
N CYS A 128 -7.50 -6.80 -2.63
CA CYS A 128 -8.47 -7.00 -3.72
C CYS A 128 -9.71 -7.81 -3.28
N LEU A 129 -9.69 -8.45 -2.12
CA LEU A 129 -10.77 -9.30 -1.66
C LEU A 129 -12.02 -8.48 -1.28
N GLY A 130 -13.20 -9.11 -1.36
CA GLY A 130 -14.46 -8.49 -0.96
C GLY A 130 -14.73 -7.16 -1.67
N THR A 131 -14.80 -6.06 -0.93
CA THR A 131 -14.92 -4.68 -1.44
C THR A 131 -13.61 -3.89 -1.27
N GLY A 132 -12.50 -4.58 -1.11
CA GLY A 132 -11.22 -3.97 -0.79
C GLY A 132 -10.68 -3.08 -1.90
N ILE A 133 -10.87 -3.47 -3.19
CA ILE A 133 -10.49 -2.62 -4.34
C ILE A 133 -11.19 -1.26 -4.27
N GLU A 134 -12.51 -1.25 -4.00
CA GLU A 134 -13.28 -0.02 -3.90
C GLU A 134 -12.82 0.82 -2.69
N THR A 135 -12.55 0.16 -1.57
CA THR A 135 -12.04 0.80 -0.35
C THR A 135 -10.65 1.39 -0.58
N TYR A 136 -9.74 0.61 -1.19
CA TYR A 136 -8.40 1.07 -1.54
C TYR A 136 -8.46 2.31 -2.43
N HIS A 137 -9.26 2.26 -3.52
CA HIS A 137 -9.39 3.39 -4.43
C HIS A 137 -9.97 4.64 -3.76
N LYS A 138 -10.92 4.47 -2.83
CA LYS A 138 -11.48 5.59 -2.08
C LYS A 138 -10.47 6.17 -1.09
N MET A 139 -9.74 5.34 -0.38
CA MET A 139 -8.79 5.76 0.66
C MET A 139 -7.45 6.19 0.08
N PHE A 140 -6.79 5.33 -0.69
CA PHE A 140 -5.44 5.54 -1.19
C PHE A 140 -5.39 6.15 -2.59
N GLY A 141 -6.40 5.97 -3.42
CA GLY A 141 -6.44 6.47 -4.80
C GLY A 141 -6.17 5.39 -5.84
N PRO A 142 -5.66 5.75 -7.03
CA PRO A 142 -5.37 4.81 -8.11
C PRO A 142 -4.38 3.72 -7.69
N SER A 143 -4.56 2.50 -8.19
CA SER A 143 -3.66 1.36 -7.93
C SER A 143 -2.33 1.44 -8.71
N ASN A 144 -2.30 2.24 -9.80
CA ASN A 144 -1.08 2.62 -10.50
C ASN A 144 -0.88 4.12 -10.34
N PHE A 145 0.29 4.54 -9.86
CA PHE A 145 0.65 5.95 -9.69
C PHE A 145 2.16 6.13 -9.67
N SER A 146 2.62 7.35 -9.81
CA SER A 146 4.04 7.67 -9.71
C SER A 146 4.28 8.98 -8.98
N PHE A 147 5.50 9.18 -8.50
CA PHE A 147 6.00 10.42 -7.91
C PHE A 147 7.51 10.53 -8.08
N ILE A 148 8.06 11.73 -7.87
CA ILE A 148 9.48 11.99 -8.01
C ILE A 148 10.06 12.51 -6.70
N ALA A 149 10.98 11.77 -6.10
CA ALA A 149 11.77 12.20 -4.96
C ALA A 149 13.19 12.58 -5.41
N GLY A 150 13.57 13.86 -5.26
CA GLY A 150 14.81 14.36 -5.82
C GLY A 150 14.87 14.15 -7.34
N ARG A 151 15.77 13.27 -7.79
CA ARG A 151 15.89 12.87 -9.19
C ARG A 151 15.56 11.39 -9.45
N VAL A 152 14.82 10.77 -8.55
CA VAL A 152 14.40 9.37 -8.65
C VAL A 152 12.89 9.32 -8.84
N LYS A 153 12.42 8.72 -9.94
CA LYS A 153 11.00 8.43 -10.16
C LYS A 153 10.65 7.09 -9.52
N PHE A 154 9.64 7.11 -8.67
CA PHE A 154 9.02 5.92 -8.09
C PHE A 154 7.76 5.61 -8.88
N VAL A 155 7.67 4.42 -9.45
CA VAL A 155 6.53 3.94 -10.24
C VAL A 155 5.89 2.80 -9.48
N CYS A 156 4.71 3.05 -8.94
CA CYS A 156 3.93 2.09 -8.17
C CYS A 156 2.93 1.40 -9.09
N LEU A 157 2.93 0.05 -9.09
CA LEU A 157 2.20 -0.77 -10.05
C LEU A 157 1.32 -1.79 -9.34
N ASN A 158 0.09 -1.92 -9.81
CA ASN A 158 -0.71 -3.11 -9.55
C ASN A 158 -0.15 -4.28 -10.38
N THR A 159 0.22 -5.37 -9.71
CA THR A 159 0.73 -6.59 -10.34
C THR A 159 -0.07 -7.83 -9.93
N ASN A 160 -1.20 -7.66 -9.26
CA ASN A 160 -2.06 -8.72 -8.72
C ASN A 160 -2.99 -9.29 -9.79
N ALA A 161 -2.45 -9.83 -10.88
CA ALA A 161 -3.23 -10.24 -12.05
C ALA A 161 -4.19 -11.41 -11.77
N LEU A 162 -3.85 -12.30 -10.83
CA LEU A 162 -4.70 -13.43 -10.45
C LEU A 162 -6.03 -12.96 -9.84
N GLU A 163 -6.05 -11.86 -9.08
CA GLU A 163 -7.26 -11.31 -8.47
C GLU A 163 -8.28 -10.78 -9.50
N TYR A 164 -7.86 -10.65 -10.74
CA TYR A 164 -8.65 -10.26 -11.90
C TYR A 164 -8.77 -11.41 -12.92
N ASP A 165 -8.57 -12.66 -12.49
CA ASP A 165 -8.62 -13.86 -13.36
C ASP A 165 -7.75 -13.74 -14.61
N PHE A 166 -6.68 -12.94 -14.59
CA PHE A 166 -5.81 -12.59 -15.72
C PHE A 166 -6.56 -11.99 -16.93
N THR A 167 -7.73 -11.39 -16.70
CA THR A 167 -8.55 -10.79 -17.78
C THR A 167 -8.26 -9.30 -17.98
N ASP A 168 -7.83 -8.63 -16.93
CA ASP A 168 -7.47 -7.21 -16.97
C ASP A 168 -6.01 -7.03 -17.39
N PRO A 169 -5.65 -5.88 -17.98
CA PRO A 169 -4.29 -5.56 -18.41
C PRO A 169 -3.38 -5.26 -17.21
N ILE A 170 -3.01 -6.30 -16.46
CA ILE A 170 -2.14 -6.21 -15.27
C ILE A 170 -0.88 -7.05 -15.51
N PRO A 171 0.32 -6.44 -15.44
CA PRO A 171 0.62 -5.01 -15.27
C PRO A 171 0.10 -4.12 -16.42
N ASP A 172 -0.25 -2.87 -16.09
CA ASP A 172 -0.79 -1.91 -17.06
C ASP A 172 0.33 -1.29 -17.93
N PHE A 173 0.46 -1.76 -19.17
CA PHE A 173 1.46 -1.26 -20.12
C PHE A 173 1.13 0.13 -20.67
N ASP A 174 -0.13 0.53 -20.75
CA ASP A 174 -0.52 1.87 -21.19
C ASP A 174 -0.12 2.91 -20.13
N PHE A 175 -0.29 2.57 -18.85
CA PHE A 175 0.23 3.36 -17.75
C PHE A 175 1.75 3.48 -17.83
N LEU A 176 2.48 2.36 -17.95
CA LEU A 176 3.94 2.36 -18.08
C LEU A 176 4.41 3.22 -19.26
N ASN A 177 3.75 3.11 -20.42
CA ASN A 177 4.09 3.91 -21.60
C ASN A 177 3.84 5.41 -21.38
N THR A 178 2.77 5.77 -20.64
CA THR A 178 2.48 7.15 -20.27
C THR A 178 3.54 7.69 -19.33
N GLU A 179 3.89 6.92 -18.30
CA GLU A 179 4.88 7.30 -17.28
C GLU A 179 6.30 7.41 -17.84
N LEU A 180 6.64 6.62 -18.84
CA LEU A 180 7.92 6.71 -19.53
C LEU A 180 8.11 8.09 -20.21
N GLN A 181 7.04 8.71 -20.69
CA GLN A 181 7.08 10.01 -21.35
C GLN A 181 6.88 11.18 -20.37
N ALA A 182 6.21 10.91 -19.23
CA ALA A 182 5.91 11.94 -18.26
C ALA A 182 7.17 12.38 -17.50
N ASP A 183 7.32 13.69 -17.34
CA ASP A 183 8.35 14.31 -16.50
C ASP A 183 9.81 13.93 -16.84
N ALA A 184 10.10 13.52 -18.06
CA ALA A 184 11.40 12.98 -18.49
C ALA A 184 12.61 13.87 -18.18
N SER A 185 12.43 15.17 -17.98
CA SER A 185 13.49 16.12 -17.59
C SER A 185 13.71 16.20 -16.06
N ARG A 186 12.78 15.69 -15.25
CA ARG A 186 12.80 15.82 -13.79
C ARG A 186 13.57 14.70 -13.08
N TYR A 187 13.75 13.54 -13.74
CA TYR A 187 14.40 12.38 -13.15
C TYR A 187 15.43 11.74 -14.11
N ASP A 188 16.35 10.98 -13.57
CA ASP A 188 17.36 10.22 -14.33
C ASP A 188 17.54 8.79 -13.76
N ARG A 189 16.78 8.44 -12.72
CA ARG A 189 16.77 7.13 -12.09
C ARG A 189 15.36 6.71 -11.77
N THR A 190 15.12 5.39 -11.73
CA THR A 190 13.78 4.83 -11.52
C THR A 190 13.81 3.70 -10.51
N VAL A 191 12.83 3.67 -9.64
CA VAL A 191 12.49 2.56 -8.74
C VAL A 191 11.06 2.13 -9.04
N PHE A 192 10.83 0.83 -9.16
CA PHE A 192 9.48 0.27 -9.30
C PHE A 192 9.04 -0.35 -7.98
N CYS A 193 7.80 -0.05 -7.58
CA CYS A 193 7.18 -0.58 -6.38
C CYS A 193 5.95 -1.39 -6.77
N MET A 194 5.86 -2.62 -6.31
CA MET A 194 4.76 -3.52 -6.60
C MET A 194 4.51 -4.45 -5.41
N HIS A 195 3.38 -5.15 -5.40
CA HIS A 195 3.14 -6.16 -4.37
C HIS A 195 3.61 -7.54 -4.84
N ALA A 196 3.00 -8.07 -5.88
CA ALA A 196 3.32 -9.38 -6.42
C ALA A 196 4.55 -9.31 -7.35
N PRO A 197 5.69 -9.92 -7.00
CA PRO A 197 6.86 -9.94 -7.87
C PRO A 197 6.68 -10.93 -9.03
N PRO A 198 7.42 -10.78 -10.14
CA PRO A 198 7.52 -11.82 -11.14
C PRO A 198 7.89 -13.19 -10.56
N LEU A 199 7.43 -14.25 -11.22
CA LEU A 199 7.59 -15.67 -10.87
C LEU A 199 6.70 -16.17 -9.72
N CYS A 200 5.93 -15.30 -9.03
CA CYS A 200 4.87 -15.76 -8.14
C CYS A 200 3.57 -16.04 -8.92
N GLU A 201 2.59 -16.65 -8.24
CA GLU A 201 1.29 -17.02 -8.83
C GLU A 201 0.38 -15.81 -9.11
N GLN A 202 0.54 -14.72 -8.34
CA GLN A 202 -0.25 -13.51 -8.50
C GLN A 202 0.13 -12.71 -9.75
N PHE A 203 1.40 -12.80 -10.15
CA PHE A 203 1.91 -12.08 -11.31
C PHE A 203 1.54 -12.79 -12.63
N ASN A 204 1.20 -12.02 -13.67
CA ASN A 204 1.01 -12.59 -15.00
C ASN A 204 2.37 -12.93 -15.65
N ASN A 205 2.83 -14.15 -15.44
CA ASN A 205 4.15 -14.59 -15.92
C ASN A 205 4.23 -14.75 -17.44
N GLU A 206 3.10 -14.77 -18.17
CA GLU A 206 3.10 -14.82 -19.64
C GLU A 206 3.62 -13.50 -20.25
N VAL A 207 3.49 -12.38 -19.53
CA VAL A 207 3.97 -11.08 -20.00
C VAL A 207 5.33 -10.69 -19.41
N LEU A 208 6.00 -11.57 -18.67
CA LEU A 208 7.26 -11.27 -17.96
C LEU A 208 8.32 -10.61 -18.87
N GLN A 209 8.54 -11.16 -20.06
CA GLN A 209 9.52 -10.61 -21.02
C GLN A 209 9.16 -9.21 -21.50
N ALA A 210 7.87 -8.98 -21.79
CA ALA A 210 7.39 -7.66 -22.18
C ALA A 210 7.49 -6.67 -21.02
N PHE A 211 7.12 -7.10 -19.82
CA PHE A 211 7.21 -6.28 -18.62
C PHE A 211 8.64 -5.80 -18.38
N HIS A 212 9.62 -6.70 -18.34
CA HIS A 212 11.03 -6.35 -18.18
C HIS A 212 11.54 -5.44 -19.30
N HIS A 213 11.09 -5.69 -20.56
CA HIS A 213 11.42 -4.78 -21.65
C HIS A 213 10.92 -3.35 -21.35
N TYR A 214 9.66 -3.18 -20.92
CA TYR A 214 9.13 -1.86 -20.56
C TYR A 214 9.89 -1.23 -19.39
N LEU A 215 10.21 -1.99 -18.34
CA LEU A 215 11.01 -1.45 -17.22
C LEU A 215 12.37 -0.95 -17.72
N SER A 216 13.03 -1.69 -18.60
CA SER A 216 14.36 -1.33 -19.13
C SER A 216 14.39 -0.06 -19.98
N LEU A 217 13.24 0.44 -20.45
CA LEU A 217 13.13 1.70 -21.19
C LEU A 217 13.23 2.93 -20.28
N PHE A 218 12.97 2.78 -18.98
CA PHE A 218 13.05 3.90 -18.03
C PHE A 218 14.52 4.27 -17.75
N PRO A 219 14.79 5.57 -17.54
CA PRO A 219 16.14 6.02 -17.19
C PRO A 219 16.64 5.39 -15.89
N GLY A 220 17.84 4.82 -15.92
CA GLY A 220 18.60 4.43 -14.74
C GLY A 220 17.84 3.59 -13.73
N VAL A 221 17.23 2.48 -14.16
CA VAL A 221 16.52 1.56 -13.26
C VAL A 221 17.47 1.08 -12.17
N LEU A 222 17.13 1.38 -10.92
CA LEU A 222 17.93 1.02 -9.75
C LEU A 222 17.56 -0.38 -9.25
N PHE A 223 16.29 -0.56 -8.91
CA PHE A 223 15.75 -1.81 -8.39
C PHE A 223 14.22 -1.79 -8.44
N CYS A 224 13.63 -2.95 -8.18
CA CYS A 224 12.21 -3.11 -7.88
C CYS A 224 12.03 -3.51 -6.42
N THR A 225 10.93 -3.07 -5.78
CA THR A 225 10.51 -3.56 -4.46
C THR A 225 9.22 -4.34 -4.57
N ALA A 226 9.10 -5.40 -3.78
CA ALA A 226 7.90 -6.22 -3.71
C ALA A 226 7.61 -6.71 -2.29
N GLY A 227 6.42 -7.28 -2.08
CA GLY A 227 5.99 -8.00 -0.88
C GLY A 227 5.57 -9.43 -1.22
N HIS A 228 4.42 -9.86 -0.70
CA HIS A 228 3.68 -11.07 -1.05
C HIS A 228 4.34 -12.39 -0.61
N LEU A 229 5.65 -12.55 -0.73
CA LEU A 229 6.31 -13.83 -0.47
C LEU A 229 6.55 -14.13 1.01
N HIS A 230 6.25 -13.19 1.91
CA HIS A 230 6.44 -13.29 3.35
C HIS A 230 7.85 -13.79 3.74
N LYS A 231 8.85 -13.30 3.03
CA LYS A 231 10.27 -13.59 3.29
C LYS A 231 11.14 -12.48 2.69
N ASN A 232 12.25 -12.17 3.33
CA ASN A 232 13.26 -11.35 2.69
C ASN A 232 13.91 -12.14 1.55
N ASP A 233 13.87 -11.58 0.35
CA ASP A 233 14.50 -12.18 -0.82
C ASP A 233 15.09 -11.09 -1.73
N CYS A 234 16.05 -11.48 -2.55
CA CYS A 234 16.67 -10.60 -3.54
C CYS A 234 17.03 -11.45 -4.77
N PHE A 235 16.41 -11.16 -5.91
CA PHE A 235 16.61 -11.95 -7.12
C PHE A 235 16.46 -11.13 -8.40
N SER A 236 16.94 -11.67 -9.50
CA SER A 236 16.79 -11.12 -10.87
C SER A 236 16.21 -12.20 -11.76
N PRO A 237 14.94 -12.09 -12.19
CA PRO A 237 14.25 -13.17 -12.90
C PRO A 237 14.80 -13.44 -14.32
N LEU A 238 15.42 -12.45 -14.97
CA LEU A 238 15.89 -12.57 -16.37
C LEU A 238 17.38 -12.28 -16.57
N ASP A 239 18.17 -12.14 -15.49
CA ASP A 239 19.60 -11.79 -15.57
C ASP A 239 19.91 -10.53 -16.43
N ASP A 240 18.94 -9.61 -16.53
CA ASP A 240 19.01 -8.37 -17.33
C ASP A 240 19.47 -7.15 -16.53
N GLY A 241 19.88 -7.37 -15.28
CA GLY A 241 20.34 -6.33 -14.35
C GLY A 241 19.23 -5.69 -13.52
N ILE A 242 17.96 -6.05 -13.73
CA ILE A 242 16.84 -5.59 -12.90
C ILE A 242 16.72 -6.52 -11.68
N THR A 243 16.94 -5.94 -10.50
CA THR A 243 16.93 -6.67 -9.23
C THR A 243 15.64 -6.37 -8.46
N TYR A 244 15.04 -7.40 -7.91
CA TYR A 244 13.86 -7.33 -7.03
C TYR A 244 14.27 -7.57 -5.60
N TYR A 245 13.87 -6.67 -4.71
CA TYR A 245 13.97 -6.81 -3.27
C TYR A 245 12.58 -7.08 -2.72
N VAL A 246 12.40 -8.22 -2.08
CA VAL A 246 11.14 -8.62 -1.47
C VAL A 246 11.22 -8.34 0.03
N SER A 247 10.29 -7.53 0.52
CA SER A 247 10.11 -7.29 1.95
C SER A 247 9.38 -8.47 2.59
N ASP A 248 9.80 -8.83 3.77
CA ASP A 248 9.12 -9.85 4.58
C ASP A 248 7.82 -9.28 5.18
N SER A 249 6.96 -10.17 5.66
CA SER A 249 5.77 -9.79 6.40
C SER A 249 6.14 -9.13 7.74
N ALA A 250 5.32 -8.15 8.14
CA ALA A 250 5.52 -7.38 9.38
C ALA A 250 5.60 -8.27 10.64
N ASN A 251 5.00 -9.48 10.64
CA ASN A 251 5.08 -10.39 11.77
C ASN A 251 6.51 -10.84 12.10
N HIS A 252 7.44 -10.74 11.15
CA HIS A 252 8.87 -11.04 11.35
C HIS A 252 9.69 -9.82 11.80
N ARG A 253 9.04 -8.70 12.04
CA ARG A 253 9.63 -7.47 12.63
C ARG A 253 10.87 -6.99 11.89
N ASN A 254 10.73 -6.79 10.60
CA ASN A 254 11.80 -6.25 9.77
C ASN A 254 11.24 -5.43 8.61
N TYR A 255 12.08 -4.56 8.07
CA TYR A 255 11.83 -3.80 6.85
C TYR A 255 13.15 -3.55 6.13
N ILE A 256 13.10 -3.17 4.86
CA ILE A 256 14.28 -2.83 4.07
C ILE A 256 14.47 -1.32 4.08
N LEU A 257 15.64 -0.86 4.48
CA LEU A 257 16.03 0.54 4.38
C LEU A 257 16.94 0.73 3.18
N PHE A 258 16.48 1.47 2.18
CA PHE A 258 17.28 1.87 1.03
C PHE A 258 17.91 3.23 1.27
N THR A 259 19.23 3.33 1.00
CA THR A 259 19.94 4.60 0.89
C THR A 259 20.34 4.80 -0.58
N ILE A 260 19.64 5.69 -1.27
CA ILE A 260 19.84 5.98 -2.69
C ILE A 260 20.68 7.24 -2.80
N THR A 261 21.82 7.15 -3.49
CA THR A 261 22.77 8.25 -3.71
C THR A 261 22.98 8.50 -5.20
N PRO A 262 23.63 9.58 -5.63
CA PRO A 262 23.98 9.78 -7.04
C PRO A 262 24.84 8.65 -7.65
N ASN A 263 25.54 7.88 -6.82
CA ASN A 263 26.46 6.83 -7.27
C ASN A 263 25.85 5.42 -7.25
N GLY A 264 24.62 5.25 -6.80
CA GLY A 264 23.94 3.96 -6.68
C GLY A 264 23.08 3.89 -5.42
N TYR A 265 22.89 2.70 -4.89
CA TYR A 265 22.09 2.50 -3.69
C TYR A 265 22.68 1.41 -2.79
N GLU A 266 22.29 1.43 -1.53
CA GLU A 266 22.51 0.39 -0.53
C GLU A 266 21.17 -0.07 0.02
N ALA A 267 21.02 -1.37 0.29
CA ALA A 267 19.84 -1.97 0.90
C ALA A 267 20.23 -2.66 2.20
N GLU A 268 19.60 -2.27 3.29
CA GLU A 268 19.82 -2.85 4.62
C GLU A 268 18.53 -3.48 5.12
N ASN A 269 18.61 -4.72 5.61
CA ASN A 269 17.48 -5.34 6.32
C ASN A 269 17.53 -4.92 7.79
N ILE A 270 16.52 -4.20 8.23
CA ILE A 270 16.40 -3.65 9.58
C ILE A 270 15.46 -4.51 10.40
N HIS A 271 15.89 -4.94 11.58
CA HIS A 271 15.03 -5.59 12.59
C HIS A 271 14.69 -4.60 13.70
N TYR A 272 13.42 -4.61 14.15
CA TYR A 272 12.88 -3.71 15.19
C TYR A 272 12.14 -4.46 16.29
#